data_036c10a57de1d89b2c8e273c64d3a312
#
_entry.id   036c10a57de1d89b2c8e273c64d3a312
#
_cell.length_a   1.000
_cell.length_b   1.000
_cell.length_c   1.000
_cell.angle_alpha   90.00
_cell.angle_beta   90.00
_cell.angle_gamma   90.00
#
_symmetry.space_group_name_H-M   'P 1'
#
loop_
_entity.id
_entity.type
_entity.pdbx_description
1 polymer ?
#
loop_
_entity_poly.entity_id
_entity_poly.type
_entity_poly.pdbx_seq_one_letter_code
_entity_poly.pdbx_strand_id
1 'polypeptide(L)'
;MNAMNAMNARNTLTTLNTPAVDAVGKGDAMGRMKLVMAAAIAAVAVQLLCVHAADAATDEVAPKPPIKRTGAADGAAPVRTALVVQDNVALRAAAKDGSPAQAQLWRGEALEIRGERPDHFQVYDYRRERGGFVRKAALLPLAGPAAQPEALLAALRVVRQQPGAESLGLGLAAAYVQAASAEEINGADGAEALDAMGTLAERLADRASRVQPKADGSTTAAETQVAAQLDVAARYGLRFRSLEREAGAMQLCYDGEAFRRVLAMPASTPEQKARAALALTRVDCLDPAATPPKREQMDQWRADVLDKVDLRDPALATHWRNRVLMRQSGVWSSLSFIRARRAGAGAGAGEGVPVASLQVDASSAASRRALEAFARIVPAELSDDDQRDYNDAAMRGNAMRWAALPAGPSTQTLGGFTLTVLPGQPGETCLTLAMNGAKEGSPPLLRHCAWGLVMTASARINREGNAIAIASVPADGWRELWLLRRTAQGWRMTALPPVAAQPGLGYAEFAGWVPGGKELLVARESRAEGRYKRSYEQVDLDTLETKRQAGDAAMLGAFQRWQAADWKGASLSAR
;
A
#
# COMPACT_ATOMS: atom_id res chain seq x y z
N MET A 1 33.32 -27.39 -38.60
CA MET A 1 32.58 -28.08 -39.69
C MET A 1 31.17 -27.54 -39.61
N ASN A 2 30.89 -26.68 -40.57
CA ASN A 2 29.73 -26.48 -41.44
C ASN A 2 28.44 -26.12 -40.74
N ALA A 3 27.95 -24.97 -40.96
CA ALA A 3 27.60 -24.06 -42.04
C ALA A 3 26.10 -23.85 -42.05
N MET A 4 25.64 -22.54 -41.87
CA MET A 4 25.04 -21.70 -42.96
C MET A 4 23.68 -22.19 -43.45
N ASN A 5 22.61 -21.40 -43.42
CA ASN A 5 22.21 -20.20 -44.18
C ASN A 5 20.82 -19.76 -43.69
N ALA A 6 20.48 -18.57 -43.39
CA ALA A 6 20.26 -17.34 -44.15
C ALA A 6 19.14 -17.39 -45.21
N MET A 7 18.25 -16.41 -45.10
CA MET A 7 17.46 -15.64 -46.11
C MET A 7 15.98 -15.59 -45.76
N ASN A 8 15.45 -14.45 -45.35
CA ASN A 8 15.12 -13.17 -46.08
C ASN A 8 13.93 -13.32 -47.03
N ALA A 9 12.85 -12.62 -46.82
CA ALA A 9 12.31 -11.57 -47.63
C ALA A 9 10.77 -11.43 -47.62
N ARG A 10 10.32 -10.21 -47.28
CA ARG A 10 9.37 -9.32 -47.96
C ARG A 10 7.87 -9.59 -48.02
N ASN A 11 7.18 -8.62 -47.42
CA ASN A 11 6.01 -7.85 -47.86
C ASN A 11 5.13 -8.42 -48.98
N THR A 12 3.81 -8.49 -48.72
CA THR A 12 2.83 -7.72 -49.54
C THR A 12 1.46 -7.65 -48.81
N LEU A 13 0.90 -6.46 -48.78
CA LEU A 13 -0.51 -6.15 -48.51
C LEU A 13 -1.40 -6.76 -49.62
N THR A 14 -2.56 -7.33 -49.23
CA THR A 14 -3.76 -7.25 -50.07
C THR A 14 -5.02 -7.33 -49.18
N THR A 15 -5.85 -6.33 -49.30
CA THR A 15 -7.24 -6.22 -48.88
C THR A 15 -8.11 -7.20 -49.64
N LEU A 16 -9.16 -7.79 -48.99
CA LEU A 16 -10.54 -7.79 -49.52
C LEU A 16 -11.46 -8.79 -48.76
N ASN A 17 -12.59 -8.23 -48.32
CA ASN A 17 -13.96 -8.78 -48.27
C ASN A 17 -14.32 -9.96 -47.36
N THR A 18 -15.22 -9.62 -46.43
CA THR A 18 -16.25 -10.48 -45.81
C THR A 18 -17.15 -11.18 -46.82
N PRO A 19 -17.71 -12.35 -46.46
CA PRO A 19 -19.12 -12.33 -46.10
C PRO A 19 -19.46 -13.09 -44.80
N ALA A 20 -20.60 -12.69 -44.25
CA ALA A 20 -21.28 -13.26 -43.09
C ALA A 20 -21.85 -14.64 -43.40
N VAL A 21 -21.76 -15.57 -42.45
CA VAL A 21 -22.75 -16.64 -42.24
C VAL A 21 -22.75 -17.06 -40.77
N ASP A 22 -23.91 -16.93 -40.21
CA ASP A 22 -24.63 -17.52 -39.11
C ASP A 22 -23.95 -18.19 -37.91
N ALA A 23 -24.41 -17.72 -36.81
CA ALA A 23 -24.25 -18.14 -35.44
C ALA A 23 -24.94 -19.48 -35.10
N VAL A 24 -24.32 -20.30 -34.27
CA VAL A 24 -25.00 -21.06 -33.22
C VAL A 24 -24.07 -21.21 -32.00
N GLY A 25 -24.42 -20.61 -30.94
CA GLY A 25 -24.44 -20.88 -29.53
C GLY A 25 -23.33 -21.69 -28.86
N LYS A 26 -22.39 -21.04 -28.22
CA LYS A 26 -21.83 -21.43 -26.91
C LYS A 26 -21.56 -20.14 -26.12
N GLY A 27 -22.63 -19.64 -25.51
CA GLY A 27 -22.60 -18.54 -24.60
C GLY A 27 -22.73 -19.01 -23.14
N ASP A 28 -22.00 -18.33 -22.27
CA ASP A 28 -22.46 -17.98 -20.92
C ASP A 28 -22.44 -19.01 -19.78
N ALA A 29 -21.24 -19.49 -19.43
CA ALA A 29 -21.02 -19.91 -18.03
C ALA A 29 -20.29 -18.81 -17.21
N MET A 30 -19.47 -18.00 -17.84
CA MET A 30 -18.69 -16.95 -17.16
C MET A 30 -19.49 -15.66 -16.87
N GLY A 31 -20.53 -15.39 -17.65
CA GLY A 31 -21.45 -14.27 -17.44
C GLY A 31 -22.38 -14.45 -16.24
N ARG A 32 -22.78 -15.69 -15.94
CA ARG A 32 -23.74 -15.98 -14.84
C ARG A 32 -23.11 -15.89 -13.46
N MET A 33 -21.81 -16.18 -13.30
CA MET A 33 -21.13 -16.08 -12.00
C MET A 33 -20.79 -14.60 -11.64
N LYS A 34 -20.49 -13.76 -12.63
CA LYS A 34 -20.37 -12.32 -12.43
C LYS A 34 -21.71 -11.66 -12.11
N LEU A 35 -22.80 -12.16 -12.66
CA LEU A 35 -24.14 -11.64 -12.40
C LEU A 35 -24.66 -12.00 -11.00
N VAL A 36 -24.33 -13.17 -10.47
CA VAL A 36 -24.74 -13.61 -9.12
C VAL A 36 -23.97 -12.86 -8.03
N MET A 37 -22.67 -12.59 -8.21
CA MET A 37 -21.92 -11.74 -7.28
C MET A 37 -22.33 -10.26 -7.36
N ALA A 38 -22.64 -9.74 -8.55
CA ALA A 38 -23.16 -8.38 -8.71
C ALA A 38 -24.58 -8.24 -8.15
N ALA A 39 -25.43 -9.25 -8.24
CA ALA A 39 -26.79 -9.23 -7.68
C ALA A 39 -26.80 -9.29 -6.15
N ALA A 40 -25.85 -9.99 -5.52
CA ALA A 40 -25.72 -10.00 -4.07
C ALA A 40 -25.22 -8.66 -3.50
N ILE A 41 -24.37 -7.94 -4.25
CA ILE A 41 -23.89 -6.58 -3.89
C ILE A 41 -24.97 -5.53 -4.17
N ALA A 42 -25.77 -5.66 -5.22
CA ALA A 42 -26.85 -4.74 -5.56
C ALA A 42 -28.05 -4.83 -4.60
N ALA A 43 -28.36 -6.01 -4.06
CA ALA A 43 -29.45 -6.18 -3.10
C ALA A 43 -29.16 -5.48 -1.75
N VAL A 44 -27.91 -5.39 -1.34
CA VAL A 44 -27.49 -4.66 -0.13
C VAL A 44 -27.48 -3.13 -0.37
N ALA A 45 -27.18 -2.69 -1.59
CA ALA A 45 -27.15 -1.26 -1.94
C ALA A 45 -28.57 -0.64 -2.08
N VAL A 46 -29.56 -1.41 -2.52
CA VAL A 46 -30.95 -0.93 -2.67
C VAL A 46 -31.66 -0.80 -1.32
N GLN A 47 -31.32 -1.58 -0.32
CA GLN A 47 -31.86 -1.42 1.04
C GLN A 47 -31.26 -0.23 1.80
N LEU A 48 -30.08 0.27 1.43
CA LEU A 48 -29.48 1.46 2.02
C LEU A 48 -29.97 2.79 1.40
N LEU A 49 -30.55 2.78 0.22
CA LEU A 49 -31.07 3.97 -0.48
C LEU A 49 -32.51 4.36 -0.10
N CYS A 50 -33.24 3.49 0.58
CA CYS A 50 -34.62 3.79 1.05
C CYS A 50 -34.70 4.45 2.43
N VAL A 51 -33.57 4.67 3.13
CA VAL A 51 -33.55 5.25 4.49
C VAL A 51 -33.18 6.75 4.50
N HIS A 52 -32.82 7.35 3.36
CA HIS A 52 -32.34 8.75 3.31
C HIS A 52 -33.23 9.74 2.58
N ALA A 53 -34.53 9.47 2.47
CA ALA A 53 -35.48 10.39 1.83
C ALA A 53 -36.71 10.69 2.71
N ALA A 54 -36.49 10.93 4.02
CA ALA A 54 -37.53 11.48 4.88
C ALA A 54 -36.86 12.18 6.08
N ASP A 55 -36.46 13.44 5.89
CA ASP A 55 -36.38 14.40 6.96
C ASP A 55 -36.24 15.81 6.35
N ALA A 56 -37.39 16.46 6.14
CA ALA A 56 -37.53 17.90 6.12
C ALA A 56 -38.98 18.25 6.46
N ALA A 57 -39.35 18.16 7.73
CA ALA A 57 -40.46 18.90 8.29
C ALA A 57 -40.21 19.08 9.79
N THR A 58 -39.87 20.29 10.16
CA THR A 58 -39.86 20.78 11.53
C THR A 58 -41.25 20.75 12.11
N ASP A 59 -41.47 19.93 13.14
CA ASP A 59 -42.56 20.16 14.10
C ASP A 59 -42.02 19.85 15.50
N GLU A 60 -42.07 20.89 16.31
CA GLU A 60 -41.67 20.95 17.70
C GLU A 60 -42.67 20.15 18.56
N VAL A 61 -42.23 18.95 19.01
CA VAL A 61 -42.99 18.13 19.96
C VAL A 61 -42.17 17.97 21.24
N ALA A 62 -42.76 18.40 22.33
CA ALA A 62 -42.28 18.37 23.70
C ALA A 62 -41.71 16.99 24.11
N PRO A 63 -40.71 16.95 25.03
CA PRO A 63 -40.06 15.73 25.44
C PRO A 63 -41.02 14.79 26.19
N LYS A 64 -41.23 13.58 25.65
CA LYS A 64 -41.91 12.50 26.36
C LYS A 64 -41.06 12.08 27.57
N PRO A 65 -41.68 11.80 28.71
CA PRO A 65 -40.98 11.33 29.90
C PRO A 65 -40.35 9.96 29.63
N PRO A 66 -39.24 9.63 30.33
CA PRO A 66 -38.52 8.36 30.14
C PRO A 66 -39.45 7.20 30.45
N ILE A 67 -39.56 6.25 29.50
CA ILE A 67 -40.24 4.99 29.71
C ILE A 67 -39.44 4.24 30.79
N LYS A 68 -40.02 4.18 31.98
CA LYS A 68 -39.56 3.24 33.02
C LYS A 68 -39.69 1.83 32.45
N ARG A 69 -38.57 1.18 32.18
CA ARG A 69 -38.53 -0.27 32.00
C ARG A 69 -38.95 -0.91 33.33
N THR A 70 -40.22 -1.13 33.47
CA THR A 70 -40.75 -2.00 34.50
C THR A 70 -40.74 -3.41 34.00
N GLY A 71 -40.14 -4.33 34.74
CA GLY A 71 -40.34 -5.75 34.61
C GLY A 71 -39.13 -6.45 34.05
N ALA A 72 -38.24 -6.89 34.94
CA ALA A 72 -37.52 -8.13 34.73
C ALA A 72 -38.54 -9.21 34.42
N ALA A 73 -38.50 -9.81 33.24
CA ALA A 73 -39.24 -11.04 32.97
C ALA A 73 -38.55 -12.13 33.79
N ASP A 74 -39.20 -12.49 34.88
CA ASP A 74 -38.84 -13.64 35.69
C ASP A 74 -38.79 -14.90 34.80
N GLY A 75 -37.63 -15.58 34.80
CA GLY A 75 -37.55 -16.98 34.45
C GLY A 75 -36.96 -17.42 33.12
N ALA A 76 -36.45 -16.53 32.27
CA ALA A 76 -35.69 -17.00 31.11
C ALA A 76 -34.27 -17.38 31.57
N ALA A 77 -33.92 -18.65 31.52
CA ALA A 77 -32.55 -19.12 31.74
C ALA A 77 -31.59 -18.35 30.79
N PRO A 78 -30.42 -17.93 31.27
CA PRO A 78 -29.48 -17.17 30.43
C PRO A 78 -29.16 -17.99 29.19
N VAL A 79 -29.24 -17.33 28.00
CA VAL A 79 -28.93 -17.93 26.72
C VAL A 79 -27.49 -18.43 26.75
N ARG A 80 -27.30 -19.75 26.63
CA ARG A 80 -25.97 -20.37 26.59
C ARG A 80 -25.45 -20.35 25.16
N THR A 81 -24.39 -19.62 24.89
CA THR A 81 -23.74 -19.57 23.59
C THR A 81 -22.51 -20.47 23.55
N ALA A 82 -22.16 -21.02 22.41
CA ALA A 82 -20.90 -21.71 22.15
C ALA A 82 -20.28 -21.25 20.85
N LEU A 83 -18.94 -21.23 20.79
CA LEU A 83 -18.17 -21.02 19.57
C LEU A 83 -17.73 -22.37 18.99
N VAL A 84 -17.80 -22.50 17.68
CA VAL A 84 -17.24 -23.65 16.95
C VAL A 84 -15.71 -23.50 16.93
N VAL A 85 -14.97 -24.53 17.41
CA VAL A 85 -13.50 -24.47 17.54
C VAL A 85 -12.75 -25.17 16.41
N GLN A 86 -13.45 -25.85 15.51
CA GLN A 86 -12.88 -26.58 14.38
C GLN A 86 -13.55 -26.14 13.08
N ASP A 87 -12.84 -26.32 11.96
CA ASP A 87 -13.44 -26.14 10.66
C ASP A 87 -14.16 -27.42 10.21
N ASN A 88 -15.16 -27.26 9.34
CA ASN A 88 -15.86 -28.36 8.72
C ASN A 88 -16.62 -29.29 9.71
N VAL A 89 -17.23 -28.70 10.74
CA VAL A 89 -17.99 -29.43 11.75
C VAL A 89 -19.41 -29.69 11.25
N ALA A 90 -19.88 -30.96 11.32
CA ALA A 90 -21.22 -31.32 10.90
C ALA A 90 -22.28 -30.94 11.96
N LEU A 91 -23.27 -30.13 11.58
CA LEU A 91 -24.51 -29.98 12.29
C LEU A 91 -25.42 -31.16 11.90
N ARG A 92 -25.74 -32.04 12.84
CA ARG A 92 -26.43 -33.31 12.56
C ARG A 92 -27.90 -33.28 12.98
N ALA A 93 -28.73 -34.11 12.32
CA ALA A 93 -30.15 -34.24 12.63
C ALA A 93 -30.39 -34.91 13.98
N ALA A 94 -29.49 -35.79 14.45
CA ALA A 94 -29.61 -36.49 15.73
C ALA A 94 -28.23 -36.57 16.42
N ALA A 95 -28.23 -36.84 17.75
CA ALA A 95 -27.02 -36.96 18.58
C ALA A 95 -26.27 -38.28 18.34
N LYS A 96 -25.94 -38.59 17.08
CA LYS A 96 -25.20 -39.75 16.63
C LYS A 96 -24.29 -39.40 15.47
N ASP A 97 -23.06 -39.93 15.45
CA ASP A 97 -22.09 -39.66 14.39
C ASP A 97 -22.51 -40.10 13.00
N GLY A 98 -23.25 -41.19 12.88
CA GLY A 98 -23.82 -41.67 11.61
C GLY A 98 -25.08 -40.94 11.16
N SER A 99 -25.60 -39.95 11.93
CA SER A 99 -26.77 -39.17 11.54
C SER A 99 -26.43 -38.24 10.36
N PRO A 100 -27.37 -38.01 9.44
CA PRO A 100 -27.16 -37.09 8.31
C PRO A 100 -26.71 -35.70 8.76
N ALA A 101 -25.70 -35.15 8.09
CA ALA A 101 -25.31 -33.77 8.25
C ALA A 101 -26.35 -32.88 7.57
N GLN A 102 -26.87 -31.93 8.31
CA GLN A 102 -27.83 -30.92 7.83
C GLN A 102 -27.16 -29.65 7.38
N ALA A 103 -26.00 -29.33 7.96
CA ALA A 103 -25.18 -28.21 7.60
C ALA A 103 -23.73 -28.45 8.01
N GLN A 104 -22.83 -27.65 7.44
CA GLN A 104 -21.43 -27.58 7.76
C GLN A 104 -21.17 -26.30 8.51
N LEU A 105 -20.46 -26.38 9.64
CA LEU A 105 -20.11 -25.28 10.52
C LEU A 105 -18.61 -25.00 10.44
N TRP A 106 -18.25 -23.76 10.65
CA TRP A 106 -16.89 -23.30 10.52
C TRP A 106 -16.39 -22.67 11.83
N ARG A 107 -15.10 -22.72 12.02
CA ARG A 107 -14.42 -22.15 13.19
C ARG A 107 -14.85 -20.71 13.43
N GLY A 108 -15.17 -20.39 14.69
CA GLY A 108 -15.62 -19.06 15.11
C GLY A 108 -17.13 -18.82 14.95
N GLU A 109 -17.92 -19.73 14.35
CA GLU A 109 -19.38 -19.58 14.32
C GLU A 109 -19.94 -19.67 15.75
N ALA A 110 -20.90 -18.78 16.07
CA ALA A 110 -21.61 -18.78 17.33
C ALA A 110 -22.94 -19.54 17.21
N LEU A 111 -23.23 -20.39 18.16
CA LEU A 111 -24.44 -21.22 18.25
C LEU A 111 -25.08 -21.06 19.63
N GLU A 112 -26.41 -21.12 19.71
CA GLU A 112 -27.12 -21.23 20.97
C GLU A 112 -27.18 -22.71 21.42
N ILE A 113 -26.82 -22.99 22.67
CA ILE A 113 -27.01 -24.31 23.29
C ILE A 113 -28.40 -24.38 23.88
N ARG A 114 -29.24 -25.25 23.33
CA ARG A 114 -30.64 -25.52 23.78
C ARG A 114 -30.79 -26.78 24.62
N GLY A 115 -29.78 -27.65 24.61
CA GLY A 115 -29.82 -28.89 25.37
C GLY A 115 -28.49 -29.63 25.36
N GLU A 116 -28.41 -30.68 26.19
CA GLU A 116 -27.18 -31.43 26.37
C GLU A 116 -27.48 -32.96 26.27
N ARG A 117 -26.60 -33.70 25.59
CA ARG A 117 -26.56 -35.13 25.49
C ARG A 117 -25.16 -35.61 25.91
N PRO A 118 -24.94 -36.89 26.16
CA PRO A 118 -23.64 -37.36 26.63
C PRO A 118 -22.46 -36.79 25.83
N ASP A 119 -22.42 -36.91 24.52
CA ASP A 119 -21.33 -36.52 23.63
C ASP A 119 -21.66 -35.33 22.72
N HIS A 120 -22.90 -34.82 22.75
CA HIS A 120 -23.36 -33.76 21.86
C HIS A 120 -24.08 -32.66 22.63
N PHE A 121 -24.00 -31.45 22.12
CA PHE A 121 -24.93 -30.36 22.43
C PHE A 121 -26.04 -30.32 21.39
N GLN A 122 -27.26 -30.11 21.86
CA GLN A 122 -28.35 -29.66 21.02
C GLN A 122 -28.23 -28.18 20.85
N VAL A 123 -28.05 -27.72 19.61
CA VAL A 123 -27.77 -26.33 19.28
C VAL A 123 -28.78 -25.76 18.31
N TYR A 124 -28.85 -24.43 18.26
CA TYR A 124 -29.60 -23.70 17.26
C TYR A 124 -28.70 -22.71 16.58
N ASP A 125 -28.69 -22.72 15.23
CA ASP A 125 -27.99 -21.79 14.38
C ASP A 125 -28.98 -20.76 13.82
N TYR A 126 -28.94 -19.56 14.35
CA TYR A 126 -29.84 -18.48 13.94
C TYR A 126 -29.64 -18.06 12.48
N ARG A 127 -28.45 -18.23 11.93
CA ARG A 127 -28.19 -17.89 10.54
C ARG A 127 -28.89 -18.79 9.57
N ARG A 128 -28.86 -20.13 9.87
CA ARG A 128 -29.47 -21.13 9.02
C ARG A 128 -30.91 -21.44 9.47
N GLU A 129 -31.37 -20.73 10.51
CA GLU A 129 -32.68 -20.93 11.16
C GLU A 129 -32.94 -22.41 11.45
N ARG A 130 -31.92 -23.11 11.98
CA ARG A 130 -31.94 -24.57 12.09
C ARG A 130 -31.37 -25.04 13.42
N GLY A 131 -32.08 -25.99 14.03
CA GLY A 131 -31.60 -26.77 15.15
C GLY A 131 -30.88 -28.04 14.71
N GLY A 132 -30.04 -28.58 15.58
CA GLY A 132 -29.33 -29.83 15.35
C GLY A 132 -28.44 -30.23 16.51
N PHE A 133 -27.54 -31.18 16.25
CA PHE A 133 -26.61 -31.70 17.23
C PHE A 133 -25.17 -31.56 16.74
N VAL A 134 -24.28 -31.08 17.65
CA VAL A 134 -22.86 -30.94 17.40
C VAL A 134 -22.10 -31.64 18.50
N ARG A 135 -20.99 -32.33 18.18
CA ARG A 135 -20.10 -32.92 19.18
C ARG A 135 -19.59 -31.88 20.16
N LYS A 136 -19.59 -32.22 21.48
CA LYS A 136 -19.09 -31.34 22.54
C LYS A 136 -17.64 -30.91 22.29
N ALA A 137 -16.78 -31.82 21.84
CA ALA A 137 -15.36 -31.52 21.55
C ALA A 137 -15.14 -30.50 20.42
N ALA A 138 -16.16 -30.23 19.59
CA ALA A 138 -16.09 -29.24 18.52
C ALA A 138 -16.61 -27.84 18.94
N LEU A 139 -17.05 -27.69 20.17
CA LEU A 139 -17.65 -26.47 20.70
C LEU A 139 -16.91 -25.97 21.96
N LEU A 140 -16.76 -24.67 22.07
CA LEU A 140 -16.34 -23.97 23.29
C LEU A 140 -17.57 -23.28 23.88
N PRO A 141 -18.20 -23.84 24.94
CA PRO A 141 -19.32 -23.18 25.59
C PRO A 141 -18.87 -21.89 26.30
N LEU A 142 -19.59 -20.81 26.05
CA LEU A 142 -19.43 -19.52 26.72
C LEU A 142 -20.52 -19.40 27.79
N ALA A 143 -20.29 -19.99 28.96
CA ALA A 143 -21.24 -20.00 30.06
C ALA A 143 -20.51 -19.99 31.42
N GLY A 144 -21.13 -19.38 32.44
CA GLY A 144 -20.53 -19.27 33.76
C GLY A 144 -19.16 -18.57 33.74
N PRO A 145 -18.14 -19.13 34.42
CA PRO A 145 -16.81 -18.51 34.47
C PRO A 145 -16.15 -18.32 33.11
N ALA A 146 -16.42 -19.19 32.11
CA ALA A 146 -15.85 -19.09 30.77
C ALA A 146 -16.41 -17.92 29.94
N ALA A 147 -17.54 -17.35 30.33
CA ALA A 147 -18.14 -16.18 29.70
C ALA A 147 -17.70 -14.85 30.35
N GLN A 148 -16.90 -14.89 31.40
CA GLN A 148 -16.38 -13.68 32.06
C GLN A 148 -15.33 -13.01 31.16
N PRO A 149 -15.24 -11.67 31.17
CA PRO A 149 -14.30 -10.92 30.34
C PRO A 149 -12.85 -11.39 30.46
N GLU A 150 -12.38 -11.66 31.68
CA GLU A 150 -11.01 -12.09 31.95
C GLU A 150 -10.71 -13.47 31.30
N ALA A 151 -11.65 -14.41 31.39
CA ALA A 151 -11.51 -15.74 30.80
C ALA A 151 -11.51 -15.68 29.26
N LEU A 152 -12.38 -14.84 28.68
CA LEU A 152 -12.43 -14.59 27.24
C LEU A 152 -11.15 -13.96 26.72
N LEU A 153 -10.60 -12.97 27.44
CA LEU A 153 -9.34 -12.33 27.08
C LEU A 153 -8.16 -13.30 27.21
N ALA A 154 -8.13 -14.13 28.26
CA ALA A 154 -7.11 -15.17 28.40
C ALA A 154 -7.16 -16.19 27.25
N ALA A 155 -8.34 -16.64 26.85
CA ALA A 155 -8.52 -17.51 25.69
C ALA A 155 -8.09 -16.82 24.38
N LEU A 156 -8.43 -15.55 24.22
CA LEU A 156 -8.02 -14.73 23.05
C LEU A 156 -6.49 -14.61 22.95
N ARG A 157 -5.78 -14.39 24.08
CA ARG A 157 -4.31 -14.35 24.14
C ARG A 157 -3.66 -15.63 23.60
N VAL A 158 -4.24 -16.78 23.90
CA VAL A 158 -3.75 -18.07 23.37
C VAL A 158 -4.06 -18.22 21.90
N VAL A 159 -5.30 -17.96 21.48
CA VAL A 159 -5.79 -18.20 20.13
C VAL A 159 -5.17 -17.23 19.12
N ARG A 160 -4.92 -15.98 19.52
CA ARG A 160 -4.34 -14.97 18.62
C ARG A 160 -2.97 -15.33 18.04
N GLN A 161 -2.23 -16.23 18.71
CA GLN A 161 -0.92 -16.68 18.24
C GLN A 161 -1.00 -17.85 17.24
N GLN A 162 -2.17 -18.49 17.12
CA GLN A 162 -2.34 -19.69 16.32
C GLN A 162 -2.67 -19.35 14.86
N PRO A 163 -1.86 -19.77 13.87
CA PRO A 163 -2.19 -19.61 12.46
C PRO A 163 -3.48 -20.38 12.11
N GLY A 164 -4.37 -19.79 11.32
CA GLY A 164 -5.62 -20.40 10.88
C GLY A 164 -6.74 -20.36 11.92
N ALA A 165 -6.52 -19.78 13.11
CA ALA A 165 -7.53 -19.60 14.14
C ALA A 165 -8.16 -18.20 14.16
N GLU A 166 -7.94 -17.39 13.08
CA GLU A 166 -8.33 -15.99 13.02
C GLU A 166 -9.83 -15.80 13.34
N SER A 167 -10.71 -16.57 12.72
CA SER A 167 -12.17 -16.46 12.92
C SER A 167 -12.61 -16.85 14.34
N LEU A 168 -11.95 -17.83 14.98
CA LEU A 168 -12.21 -18.18 16.38
C LEU A 168 -11.78 -17.04 17.32
N GLY A 169 -10.58 -16.48 17.09
CA GLY A 169 -10.10 -15.33 17.85
C GLY A 169 -11.01 -14.11 17.70
N LEU A 170 -11.54 -13.86 16.50
CA LEU A 170 -12.54 -12.81 16.26
C LEU A 170 -13.83 -13.07 17.05
N GLY A 171 -14.30 -14.32 17.11
CA GLY A 171 -15.44 -14.71 17.92
C GLY A 171 -15.23 -14.49 19.41
N LEU A 172 -14.02 -14.82 19.92
CA LEU A 172 -13.65 -14.56 21.34
C LEU A 172 -13.56 -13.07 21.65
N ALA A 173 -12.96 -12.27 20.75
CA ALA A 173 -12.88 -10.83 20.89
C ALA A 173 -14.28 -10.18 20.89
N ALA A 174 -15.18 -10.63 20.01
CA ALA A 174 -16.56 -10.18 19.98
C ALA A 174 -17.32 -10.57 21.26
N ALA A 175 -17.12 -11.79 21.77
CA ALA A 175 -17.71 -12.23 23.04
C ALA A 175 -17.19 -11.39 24.22
N TYR A 176 -15.90 -11.06 24.24
CA TYR A 176 -15.31 -10.14 25.23
C TYR A 176 -16.01 -8.77 25.19
N VAL A 177 -16.14 -8.14 24.01
CA VAL A 177 -16.80 -6.83 23.87
C VAL A 177 -18.27 -6.87 24.30
N GLN A 178 -18.95 -8.01 24.16
CA GLN A 178 -20.34 -8.18 24.62
C GLN A 178 -20.44 -8.37 26.15
N ALA A 179 -19.46 -9.03 26.76
CA ALA A 179 -19.47 -9.36 28.19
C ALA A 179 -18.89 -8.25 29.05
N ALA A 180 -17.91 -7.50 28.55
CA ALA A 180 -17.17 -6.48 29.28
C ALA A 180 -18.02 -5.21 29.50
N SER A 181 -17.81 -4.57 30.64
CA SER A 181 -18.38 -3.25 30.96
C SER A 181 -17.78 -2.15 30.05
N ALA A 182 -18.43 -1.00 30.00
CA ALA A 182 -17.91 0.16 29.25
C ALA A 182 -16.55 0.62 29.78
N GLU A 183 -16.27 0.49 31.07
CA GLU A 183 -14.99 0.82 31.70
C GLU A 183 -13.90 -0.15 31.23
N GLU A 184 -14.15 -1.46 31.28
CA GLU A 184 -13.22 -2.49 30.80
C GLU A 184 -12.93 -2.36 29.31
N ILE A 185 -13.95 -2.08 28.47
CA ILE A 185 -13.77 -1.88 27.01
C ILE A 185 -12.87 -0.67 26.73
N ASN A 186 -12.97 0.41 27.53
CA ASN A 186 -12.14 1.61 27.37
C ASN A 186 -10.81 1.53 28.13
N GLY A 187 -10.58 0.46 28.90
CA GLY A 187 -9.36 0.17 29.63
C GLY A 187 -8.29 -0.54 28.82
N ALA A 188 -7.22 -0.97 29.49
CA ALA A 188 -6.09 -1.67 28.88
C ALA A 188 -6.49 -3.02 28.24
N ASP A 189 -7.38 -3.78 28.91
CA ASP A 189 -7.88 -5.06 28.44
C ASP A 189 -8.73 -4.91 27.17
N GLY A 190 -9.55 -3.87 27.10
CA GLY A 190 -10.29 -3.53 25.88
C GLY A 190 -9.40 -3.10 24.73
N ALA A 191 -8.35 -2.31 25.01
CA ALA A 191 -7.34 -1.97 24.01
C ALA A 191 -6.62 -3.22 23.49
N GLU A 192 -6.30 -4.19 24.33
CA GLU A 192 -5.70 -5.47 23.96
C GLU A 192 -6.65 -6.30 23.09
N ALA A 193 -7.92 -6.41 23.48
CA ALA A 193 -8.93 -7.16 22.72
C ALA A 193 -9.16 -6.57 21.33
N LEU A 194 -9.23 -5.23 21.22
CA LEU A 194 -9.36 -4.53 19.94
C LEU A 194 -8.10 -4.65 19.06
N ASP A 195 -6.92 -4.56 19.65
CA ASP A 195 -5.65 -4.78 18.93
C ASP A 195 -5.56 -6.23 18.38
N ALA A 196 -5.97 -7.22 19.19
CA ALA A 196 -6.05 -8.60 18.75
C ALA A 196 -7.09 -8.78 17.63
N MET A 197 -8.27 -8.15 17.76
CA MET A 197 -9.31 -8.18 16.72
C MET A 197 -8.78 -7.61 15.38
N GLY A 198 -8.14 -6.44 15.41
CA GLY A 198 -7.56 -5.83 14.21
C GLY A 198 -6.48 -6.71 13.58
N THR A 199 -5.56 -7.24 14.38
CA THR A 199 -4.47 -8.12 13.92
C THR A 199 -5.00 -9.40 13.29
N LEU A 200 -6.01 -10.03 13.89
CA LEU A 200 -6.63 -11.25 13.36
C LEU A 200 -7.40 -11.00 12.06
N ALA A 201 -8.10 -9.86 11.97
CA ALA A 201 -8.79 -9.46 10.75
C ALA A 201 -7.80 -9.20 9.59
N GLU A 202 -6.70 -8.51 9.87
CA GLU A 202 -5.64 -8.26 8.90
C GLU A 202 -4.99 -9.58 8.42
N ARG A 203 -4.65 -10.50 9.33
CA ARG A 203 -4.11 -11.81 8.99
C ARG A 203 -5.07 -12.64 8.14
N LEU A 204 -6.37 -12.59 8.43
CA LEU A 204 -7.40 -13.25 7.62
C LEU A 204 -7.47 -12.65 6.21
N ALA A 205 -7.43 -11.32 6.08
CA ALA A 205 -7.39 -10.63 4.81
C ALA A 205 -6.13 -10.98 3.99
N ASP A 206 -4.96 -11.01 4.61
CA ASP A 206 -3.70 -11.41 3.97
C ASP A 206 -3.73 -12.86 3.50
N ARG A 207 -4.31 -13.77 4.30
CA ARG A 207 -4.47 -15.16 3.92
C ARG A 207 -5.43 -15.31 2.74
N ALA A 208 -6.52 -14.56 2.73
CA ALA A 208 -7.47 -14.53 1.63
C ALA A 208 -6.84 -14.02 0.33
N SER A 209 -5.99 -13.00 0.43
CA SER A 209 -5.27 -12.43 -0.72
C SER A 209 -4.25 -13.39 -1.35
N ARG A 210 -3.76 -14.38 -0.60
CA ARG A 210 -2.80 -15.39 -1.08
C ARG A 210 -3.45 -16.60 -1.74
N VAL A 211 -4.73 -16.79 -1.51
CA VAL A 211 -5.48 -17.90 -2.12
C VAL A 211 -5.78 -17.53 -3.57
N GLN A 212 -5.14 -18.23 -4.51
CA GLN A 212 -5.31 -17.98 -5.94
C GLN A 212 -6.43 -18.87 -6.48
N PRO A 213 -7.40 -18.32 -7.25
CA PRO A 213 -8.38 -19.10 -7.98
C PRO A 213 -7.68 -20.06 -8.95
N LYS A 214 -8.19 -21.28 -9.06
CA LYS A 214 -7.70 -22.21 -10.07
C LYS A 214 -8.11 -21.77 -11.47
N ALA A 215 -7.26 -22.05 -12.46
CA ALA A 215 -7.49 -21.69 -13.86
C ALA A 215 -8.75 -22.39 -14.45
N ASP A 216 -9.14 -23.53 -13.92
CA ASP A 216 -10.33 -24.29 -14.34
C ASP A 216 -11.64 -23.81 -13.69
N GLY A 217 -11.55 -22.79 -12.81
CA GLY A 217 -12.70 -22.26 -12.07
C GLY A 217 -13.21 -23.17 -10.95
N SER A 218 -12.53 -24.28 -10.63
CA SER A 218 -12.91 -25.14 -9.52
C SER A 218 -12.47 -24.52 -8.19
N THR A 219 -13.34 -24.61 -7.17
CA THR A 219 -13.07 -24.09 -5.82
C THR A 219 -12.24 -25.09 -5.03
N THR A 220 -11.14 -24.62 -4.43
CA THR A 220 -10.31 -25.43 -3.54
C THR A 220 -10.90 -25.51 -2.13
N ALA A 221 -10.50 -26.51 -1.35
CA ALA A 221 -10.87 -26.58 0.08
C ALA A 221 -10.38 -25.35 0.86
N ALA A 222 -9.19 -24.82 0.50
CA ALA A 222 -8.64 -23.60 1.10
C ALA A 222 -9.48 -22.35 0.79
N GLU A 223 -9.95 -22.21 -0.45
CA GLU A 223 -10.86 -21.12 -0.84
C GLU A 223 -12.19 -21.21 -0.07
N THR A 224 -12.79 -22.40 -0.01
CA THR A 224 -14.03 -22.61 0.76
C THR A 224 -13.85 -22.27 2.23
N GLN A 225 -12.75 -22.70 2.85
CA GLN A 225 -12.44 -22.41 4.24
C GLN A 225 -12.26 -20.90 4.49
N VAL A 226 -11.45 -20.22 3.67
CA VAL A 226 -11.19 -18.78 3.82
C VAL A 226 -12.46 -17.97 3.59
N ALA A 227 -13.27 -18.32 2.58
CA ALA A 227 -14.55 -17.67 2.32
C ALA A 227 -15.51 -17.80 3.50
N ALA A 228 -15.60 -19.00 4.09
CA ALA A 228 -16.43 -19.23 5.27
C ALA A 228 -15.95 -18.45 6.50
N GLN A 229 -14.63 -18.34 6.70
CA GLN A 229 -14.06 -17.58 7.82
C GLN A 229 -14.21 -16.06 7.63
N LEU A 230 -14.15 -15.55 6.40
CA LEU A 230 -14.49 -14.14 6.09
C LEU A 230 -15.98 -13.85 6.38
N ASP A 231 -16.85 -14.78 6.06
CA ASP A 231 -18.27 -14.67 6.35
C ASP A 231 -18.53 -14.69 7.89
N VAL A 232 -17.80 -15.50 8.65
CA VAL A 232 -17.82 -15.45 10.12
C VAL A 232 -17.34 -14.08 10.64
N ALA A 233 -16.24 -13.54 10.11
CA ALA A 233 -15.73 -12.23 10.48
C ALA A 233 -16.73 -11.09 10.19
N ALA A 234 -17.40 -11.16 9.04
CA ALA A 234 -18.42 -10.18 8.66
C ALA A 234 -19.60 -10.14 9.66
N ARG A 235 -19.98 -11.28 10.26
CA ARG A 235 -21.04 -11.34 11.29
C ARG A 235 -20.64 -10.64 12.59
N TYR A 236 -19.36 -10.56 12.88
CA TYR A 236 -18.82 -9.77 13.99
C TYR A 236 -18.62 -8.30 13.63
N GLY A 237 -19.17 -7.84 12.50
CA GLY A 237 -19.13 -6.44 12.05
C GLY A 237 -17.83 -6.02 11.38
N LEU A 238 -16.93 -6.97 11.06
CA LEU A 238 -15.68 -6.65 10.39
C LEU A 238 -15.92 -6.48 8.88
N ARG A 239 -15.38 -5.43 8.32
CA ARG A 239 -15.55 -5.09 6.91
C ARG A 239 -14.22 -5.17 6.18
N PHE A 240 -14.28 -5.65 4.94
CA PHE A 240 -13.12 -5.78 4.07
C PHE A 240 -13.39 -5.10 2.73
N ARG A 241 -12.33 -4.57 2.11
CA ARG A 241 -12.35 -4.01 0.76
C ARG A 241 -11.49 -4.87 -0.15
N SER A 242 -12.00 -5.20 -1.32
CA SER A 242 -11.25 -5.87 -2.37
C SER A 242 -10.67 -4.82 -3.33
N LEU A 243 -9.40 -4.95 -3.64
CA LEU A 243 -8.68 -4.11 -4.59
C LEU A 243 -8.10 -4.99 -5.68
N GLU A 244 -8.41 -4.69 -6.94
CA GLU A 244 -7.81 -5.37 -8.07
C GLU A 244 -6.37 -4.88 -8.26
N ARG A 245 -5.43 -5.82 -8.44
CA ARG A 245 -4.02 -5.60 -8.68
C ARG A 245 -3.66 -5.98 -10.11
N GLU A 246 -2.42 -5.72 -10.49
CA GLU A 246 -1.88 -6.16 -11.77
C GLU A 246 -2.12 -7.66 -12.00
N ALA A 247 -2.36 -8.03 -13.25
CA ALA A 247 -2.68 -9.40 -13.66
C ALA A 247 -3.97 -9.99 -13.04
N GLY A 248 -4.91 -9.14 -12.58
CA GLY A 248 -6.20 -9.59 -12.03
C GLY A 248 -6.12 -10.20 -10.63
N ALA A 249 -4.99 -10.10 -9.94
CA ALA A 249 -4.87 -10.53 -8.57
C ALA A 249 -5.74 -9.66 -7.65
N MET A 250 -6.41 -10.28 -6.67
CA MET A 250 -7.26 -9.58 -5.72
C MET A 250 -6.55 -9.43 -4.38
N GLN A 251 -6.40 -8.18 -3.94
CA GLN A 251 -5.93 -7.84 -2.60
C GLN A 251 -7.11 -7.54 -1.71
N LEU A 252 -7.27 -8.29 -0.63
CA LEU A 252 -8.26 -8.01 0.41
C LEU A 252 -7.63 -7.19 1.52
N CYS A 253 -8.30 -6.13 1.95
CA CYS A 253 -7.84 -5.24 3.01
C CYS A 253 -8.92 -5.08 4.07
N TYR A 254 -8.56 -5.28 5.33
CA TYR A 254 -9.42 -4.95 6.46
C TYR A 254 -9.65 -3.42 6.51
N ASP A 255 -10.86 -2.97 6.82
CA ASP A 255 -11.20 -1.54 6.85
C ASP A 255 -10.55 -0.77 8.02
N GLY A 256 -10.05 -1.49 9.03
CA GLY A 256 -9.24 -0.94 10.12
C GLY A 256 -10.03 -0.34 11.29
N GLU A 257 -11.33 -0.62 11.45
CA GLU A 257 -12.14 -0.01 12.53
C GLU A 257 -11.57 -0.27 13.93
N ALA A 258 -11.16 -1.51 14.22
CA ALA A 258 -10.56 -1.84 15.52
C ALA A 258 -9.25 -1.05 15.76
N PHE A 259 -8.41 -0.90 14.73
CA PHE A 259 -7.18 -0.13 14.83
C PHE A 259 -7.42 1.37 15.02
N ARG A 260 -8.46 1.94 14.38
CA ARG A 260 -8.84 3.35 14.63
C ARG A 260 -9.23 3.58 16.09
N ARG A 261 -9.93 2.62 16.71
CA ARG A 261 -10.28 2.68 18.13
C ARG A 261 -9.03 2.58 19.01
N VAL A 262 -8.14 1.61 18.74
CA VAL A 262 -6.87 1.47 19.48
C VAL A 262 -6.06 2.76 19.43
N LEU A 263 -5.95 3.43 18.29
CA LEU A 263 -5.25 4.72 18.16
C LEU A 263 -5.90 5.85 18.96
N ALA A 264 -7.22 5.81 19.16
CA ALA A 264 -7.96 6.83 19.88
C ALA A 264 -7.99 6.59 21.40
N MET A 265 -7.70 5.36 21.86
CA MET A 265 -7.79 5.00 23.29
C MET A 265 -6.57 5.49 24.07
N PRO A 266 -6.76 6.26 25.17
CA PRO A 266 -5.66 6.63 26.06
C PRO A 266 -4.96 5.42 26.69
N ALA A 267 -5.72 4.36 27.01
CA ALA A 267 -5.22 3.14 27.64
C ALA A 267 -4.39 2.24 26.72
N SER A 268 -4.34 2.50 25.40
CA SER A 268 -3.51 1.73 24.47
C SER A 268 -2.02 1.98 24.72
N THR A 269 -1.22 0.91 24.70
CA THR A 269 0.23 1.01 24.82
C THR A 269 0.85 1.67 23.58
N PRO A 270 2.06 2.25 23.69
CA PRO A 270 2.78 2.80 22.54
C PRO A 270 2.98 1.78 21.41
N GLU A 271 3.22 0.52 21.74
CA GLU A 271 3.34 -0.57 20.77
C GLU A 271 2.03 -0.85 20.02
N GLN A 272 0.89 -0.91 20.75
CA GLN A 272 -0.42 -1.10 20.12
C GLN A 272 -0.76 0.05 19.18
N LYS A 273 -0.45 1.30 19.57
CA LYS A 273 -0.64 2.48 18.70
C LYS A 273 0.25 2.42 17.47
N ALA A 274 1.52 2.03 17.60
CA ALA A 274 2.44 1.87 16.48
C ALA A 274 1.94 0.78 15.50
N ARG A 275 1.54 -0.39 16.01
CA ARG A 275 0.97 -1.49 15.21
C ARG A 275 -0.29 -1.05 14.48
N ALA A 276 -1.21 -0.39 15.16
CA ALA A 276 -2.44 0.11 14.57
C ALA A 276 -2.18 1.15 13.47
N ALA A 277 -1.24 2.08 13.68
CA ALA A 277 -0.85 3.07 12.69
C ALA A 277 -0.23 2.42 11.44
N LEU A 278 0.65 1.44 11.62
CA LEU A 278 1.27 0.70 10.52
C LEU A 278 0.24 -0.12 9.72
N ALA A 279 -0.69 -0.78 10.40
CA ALA A 279 -1.76 -1.54 9.77
C ALA A 279 -2.70 -0.65 8.93
N LEU A 280 -3.13 0.49 9.48
CA LEU A 280 -3.97 1.46 8.77
C LEU A 280 -3.30 2.10 7.56
N THR A 281 -1.97 2.17 7.54
CA THR A 281 -1.20 2.90 6.51
C THR A 281 -0.49 1.98 5.52
N ARG A 282 -0.92 0.74 5.37
CA ARG A 282 -0.36 -0.23 4.42
C ARG A 282 -0.43 0.28 2.98
N VAL A 283 0.69 0.13 2.25
CA VAL A 283 0.78 0.56 0.85
C VAL A 283 0.01 -0.35 -0.10
N ASP A 284 -0.04 -1.64 0.22
CA ASP A 284 -0.78 -2.65 -0.53
C ASP A 284 -2.32 -2.56 -0.34
N CYS A 285 -2.79 -1.66 0.54
CA CYS A 285 -4.20 -1.33 0.71
C CYS A 285 -4.60 0.03 0.09
N LEU A 286 -3.71 0.64 -0.69
CA LEU A 286 -4.03 1.81 -1.51
C LEU A 286 -4.68 1.38 -2.82
N ASP A 287 -5.70 2.11 -3.23
CA ASP A 287 -6.33 1.91 -4.53
C ASP A 287 -5.37 2.31 -5.66
N PRO A 288 -4.95 1.37 -6.54
CA PRO A 288 -4.06 1.68 -7.64
C PRO A 288 -4.69 2.60 -8.69
N ALA A 289 -6.03 2.62 -8.79
CA ALA A 289 -6.80 3.46 -9.73
C ALA A 289 -7.14 4.84 -9.15
N ALA A 290 -6.66 5.17 -7.93
CA ALA A 290 -6.93 6.46 -7.33
C ALA A 290 -6.39 7.62 -8.17
N THR A 291 -7.24 8.62 -8.45
CA THR A 291 -6.80 9.85 -9.11
C THR A 291 -5.75 10.59 -8.29
N PRO A 292 -4.87 11.41 -8.90
CA PRO A 292 -3.81 12.12 -8.15
C PRO A 292 -4.32 12.94 -6.95
N PRO A 293 -5.43 13.70 -7.02
CA PRO A 293 -5.97 14.39 -5.85
C PRO A 293 -6.44 13.43 -4.75
N LYS A 294 -7.08 12.31 -5.13
CA LYS A 294 -7.51 11.29 -4.18
C LYS A 294 -6.33 10.60 -3.52
N ARG A 295 -5.29 10.31 -4.30
CA ARG A 295 -4.05 9.73 -3.78
C ARG A 295 -3.36 10.67 -2.79
N GLU A 296 -3.26 11.97 -3.09
CA GLU A 296 -2.72 12.96 -2.15
C GLU A 296 -3.51 13.00 -0.85
N GLN A 297 -4.85 13.01 -0.92
CA GLN A 297 -5.70 12.98 0.27
C GLN A 297 -5.48 11.72 1.11
N MET A 298 -5.35 10.55 0.46
CA MET A 298 -5.07 9.29 1.14
C MET A 298 -3.69 9.29 1.79
N ASP A 299 -2.65 9.76 1.11
CA ASP A 299 -1.30 9.81 1.65
C ASP A 299 -1.17 10.86 2.76
N GLN A 300 -1.88 11.99 2.68
CA GLN A 300 -1.96 12.95 3.79
C GLN A 300 -2.62 12.33 5.02
N TRP A 301 -3.75 11.64 4.85
CA TRP A 301 -4.39 10.90 5.95
C TRP A 301 -3.45 9.84 6.56
N ARG A 302 -2.67 9.12 5.74
CA ARG A 302 -1.66 8.17 6.22
C ARG A 302 -0.58 8.85 7.06
N ALA A 303 -0.10 10.01 6.62
CA ALA A 303 0.86 10.81 7.38
C ALA A 303 0.27 11.23 8.73
N ASP A 304 -0.97 11.74 8.74
CA ASP A 304 -1.67 12.18 9.96
C ASP A 304 -1.92 11.01 10.94
N VAL A 305 -2.16 9.80 10.43
CA VAL A 305 -2.29 8.58 11.25
C VAL A 305 -0.95 8.21 11.90
N LEU A 306 0.15 8.24 11.13
CA LEU A 306 1.50 7.92 11.63
C LEU A 306 2.00 8.96 12.65
N ASP A 307 1.60 10.22 12.50
CA ASP A 307 1.97 11.31 13.42
C ASP A 307 1.25 11.20 14.79
N LYS A 308 0.24 10.34 14.94
CA LYS A 308 -0.39 10.03 16.24
C LYS A 308 0.46 9.13 17.14
N VAL A 309 1.50 8.50 16.60
CA VAL A 309 2.42 7.67 17.38
C VAL A 309 3.50 8.57 17.99
N ASP A 310 3.57 8.60 19.33
CA ASP A 310 4.65 9.32 20.02
C ASP A 310 5.96 8.54 19.89
N LEU A 311 6.79 8.97 18.94
CA LEU A 311 8.11 8.37 18.69
C LEU A 311 9.17 8.74 19.77
N ARG A 312 8.84 9.58 20.75
CA ARG A 312 9.72 9.94 21.86
C ARG A 312 9.42 9.13 23.12
N ASP A 313 8.29 8.43 23.14
CA ASP A 313 7.91 7.60 24.27
C ASP A 313 9.01 6.55 24.55
N PRO A 314 9.63 6.54 25.75
CA PRO A 314 10.67 5.57 26.08
C PRO A 314 10.17 4.12 26.14
N ALA A 315 8.86 3.91 26.35
CA ALA A 315 8.26 2.59 26.34
C ALA A 315 8.06 2.02 24.94
N LEU A 316 8.18 2.84 23.89
CA LEU A 316 8.12 2.36 22.51
C LEU A 316 9.45 1.72 22.13
N ALA A 317 9.48 0.41 21.92
CA ALA A 317 10.67 -0.33 21.51
C ALA A 317 11.22 0.18 20.16
N THR A 318 12.55 0.16 20.01
CA THR A 318 13.25 0.76 18.83
C THR A 318 12.80 0.16 17.51
N HIS A 319 12.53 -1.14 17.44
CA HIS A 319 12.07 -1.78 16.20
C HIS A 319 10.70 -1.24 15.75
N TRP A 320 9.75 -0.98 16.65
CA TRP A 320 8.48 -0.33 16.31
C TRP A 320 8.68 1.12 15.86
N ARG A 321 9.56 1.85 16.56
CA ARG A 321 9.94 3.22 16.18
C ARG A 321 10.53 3.25 14.76
N ASN A 322 11.46 2.34 14.45
CA ASN A 322 12.06 2.21 13.12
C ASN A 322 11.00 1.93 12.05
N ARG A 323 10.07 1.00 12.28
CA ARG A 323 8.98 0.68 11.33
C ARG A 323 8.08 1.87 11.03
N VAL A 324 7.72 2.65 12.06
CA VAL A 324 6.93 3.87 11.86
C VAL A 324 7.72 4.91 11.07
N LEU A 325 9.00 5.13 11.39
CA LEU A 325 9.87 6.06 10.68
C LEU A 325 10.05 5.68 9.20
N MET A 326 10.26 4.41 8.90
CA MET A 326 10.33 3.90 7.52
C MET A 326 9.04 4.18 6.75
N ARG A 327 7.89 3.92 7.37
CA ARG A 327 6.58 4.20 6.78
C ARG A 327 6.35 5.71 6.60
N GLN A 328 6.69 6.55 7.58
CA GLN A 328 6.64 8.01 7.46
C GLN A 328 7.51 8.51 6.30
N SER A 329 8.76 8.05 6.20
CA SER A 329 9.66 8.42 5.10
C SER A 329 9.05 8.11 3.73
N GLY A 330 8.49 6.90 3.55
CA GLY A 330 7.85 6.51 2.31
C GLY A 330 6.61 7.35 1.96
N VAL A 331 5.74 7.61 2.93
CA VAL A 331 4.51 8.41 2.74
C VAL A 331 4.85 9.86 2.39
N TRP A 332 5.79 10.48 3.11
CA TRP A 332 6.21 11.86 2.83
C TRP A 332 6.94 11.99 1.49
N SER A 333 7.68 10.97 1.06
CA SER A 333 8.28 10.93 -0.29
C SER A 333 7.21 10.93 -1.39
N SER A 334 6.18 10.10 -1.26
CA SER A 334 5.05 10.07 -2.20
C SER A 334 4.29 11.40 -2.23
N LEU A 335 4.02 12.00 -1.06
CA LEU A 335 3.40 13.33 -0.98
C LEU A 335 4.24 14.40 -1.68
N SER A 336 5.56 14.37 -1.50
CA SER A 336 6.47 15.29 -2.18
C SER A 336 6.33 15.18 -3.71
N PHE A 337 6.35 13.96 -4.24
CA PHE A 337 6.18 13.71 -5.68
C PHE A 337 4.84 14.22 -6.21
N ILE A 338 3.72 13.85 -5.56
CA ILE A 338 2.37 14.23 -6.01
C ILE A 338 2.20 15.75 -6.02
N ARG A 339 2.68 16.44 -4.97
CA ARG A 339 2.60 17.90 -4.86
C ARG A 339 3.46 18.61 -5.90
N ALA A 340 4.68 18.13 -6.14
CA ALA A 340 5.52 18.66 -7.21
C ALA A 340 4.90 18.51 -8.59
N ARG A 341 4.28 17.34 -8.88
CA ARG A 341 3.56 17.09 -10.14
C ARG A 341 2.38 18.04 -10.33
N ARG A 342 1.62 18.31 -9.28
CA ARG A 342 0.50 19.24 -9.31
C ARG A 342 0.93 20.69 -9.50
N ALA A 343 2.07 21.09 -8.88
CA ALA A 343 2.63 22.42 -9.08
C ALA A 343 3.00 22.65 -10.55
N GLY A 344 3.63 21.67 -11.19
CA GLY A 344 3.99 21.73 -12.61
C GLY A 344 2.75 21.77 -13.53
N ALA A 345 1.69 21.03 -13.22
CA ALA A 345 0.46 21.03 -14.00
C ALA A 345 -0.34 22.34 -13.88
N GLY A 346 -0.29 23.02 -12.72
CA GLY A 346 -1.00 24.28 -12.47
C GLY A 346 -0.32 25.51 -13.10
N ALA A 347 0.97 25.45 -13.38
CA ALA A 347 1.71 26.56 -13.96
C ALA A 347 1.37 26.86 -15.43
N GLY A 348 0.70 25.94 -16.12
CA GLY A 348 0.23 26.12 -17.52
C GLY A 348 -1.19 26.70 -17.68
N ALA A 349 -1.94 26.87 -16.61
CA ALA A 349 -3.33 27.35 -16.65
C ALA A 349 -3.43 28.78 -16.12
N GLY A 350 -3.02 29.77 -16.93
CA GLY A 350 -3.31 31.20 -16.81
C GLY A 350 -3.32 31.84 -15.41
N GLU A 351 -2.81 33.03 -15.27
CA GLU A 351 -2.88 34.02 -14.19
C GLU A 351 -3.38 33.55 -12.80
N GLY A 352 -2.46 32.95 -12.03
CA GLY A 352 -2.73 32.55 -10.65
C GLY A 352 -1.48 32.06 -9.93
N VAL A 353 -0.44 32.90 -9.87
CA VAL A 353 0.88 32.62 -9.24
C VAL A 353 0.83 32.05 -7.79
N PRO A 354 -0.20 32.28 -6.92
CA PRO A 354 -0.13 31.85 -5.54
C PRO A 354 -0.24 30.33 -5.33
N VAL A 355 -0.98 29.61 -6.19
CA VAL A 355 -1.24 28.17 -5.95
C VAL A 355 -0.04 27.30 -6.31
N ALA A 356 0.68 27.62 -7.39
CA ALA A 356 1.85 26.86 -7.82
C ALA A 356 3.01 26.98 -6.82
N SER A 357 3.26 28.18 -6.26
CA SER A 357 4.29 28.39 -5.24
C SER A 357 3.98 27.63 -3.94
N LEU A 358 2.75 27.67 -3.46
CA LEU A 358 2.31 26.92 -2.28
C LEU A 358 2.49 25.41 -2.45
N GLN A 359 2.26 24.88 -3.64
CA GLN A 359 2.46 23.45 -3.93
C GLN A 359 3.95 23.08 -3.98
N VAL A 360 4.81 23.94 -4.50
CA VAL A 360 6.28 23.76 -4.49
C VAL A 360 6.79 23.75 -3.06
N ASP A 361 6.37 24.70 -2.22
CA ASP A 361 6.75 24.75 -0.80
C ASP A 361 6.25 23.53 -0.03
N ALA A 362 5.01 23.08 -0.31
CA ALA A 362 4.43 21.89 0.29
C ALA A 362 5.16 20.60 -0.14
N SER A 363 5.63 20.53 -1.40
CA SER A 363 6.48 19.44 -1.89
C SER A 363 7.83 19.42 -1.18
N SER A 364 8.47 20.58 -1.06
CA SER A 364 9.76 20.73 -0.40
C SER A 364 9.69 20.38 1.08
N ALA A 365 8.65 20.83 1.78
CA ALA A 365 8.41 20.47 3.17
C ALA A 365 8.20 18.95 3.34
N ALA A 366 7.44 18.32 2.44
CA ALA A 366 7.23 16.87 2.47
C ALA A 366 8.53 16.09 2.24
N SER A 367 9.37 16.50 1.28
CA SER A 367 10.68 15.87 1.05
C SER A 367 11.59 15.99 2.26
N ARG A 368 11.68 17.17 2.90
CA ARG A 368 12.45 17.34 4.15
C ARG A 368 11.96 16.41 5.25
N ARG A 369 10.63 16.32 5.48
CA ARG A 369 10.05 15.40 6.48
C ARG A 369 10.39 13.94 6.19
N ALA A 370 10.39 13.53 4.91
CA ALA A 370 10.80 12.19 4.50
C ALA A 370 12.25 11.88 4.90
N LEU A 371 13.16 12.82 4.61
CA LEU A 371 14.60 12.68 4.91
C LEU A 371 14.86 12.72 6.42
N GLU A 372 14.18 13.60 7.17
CA GLU A 372 14.27 13.69 8.62
C GLU A 372 13.77 12.39 9.30
N ALA A 373 12.65 11.83 8.83
CA ALA A 373 12.16 10.55 9.33
C ALA A 373 13.17 9.43 9.08
N PHE A 374 13.72 9.36 7.87
CA PHE A 374 14.72 8.36 7.51
C PHE A 374 16.01 8.48 8.33
N ALA A 375 16.50 9.69 8.55
CA ALA A 375 17.73 9.94 9.31
C ALA A 375 17.64 9.54 10.80
N ARG A 376 16.44 9.39 11.33
CA ARG A 376 16.18 8.96 12.72
C ARG A 376 16.11 7.44 12.89
N ILE A 377 16.13 6.66 11.82
CA ILE A 377 16.15 5.19 11.88
C ILE A 377 17.50 4.75 12.46
N VAL A 378 17.45 3.75 13.33
CA VAL A 378 18.65 3.13 13.92
C VAL A 378 18.93 1.81 13.17
N PRO A 379 19.84 1.80 12.18
CA PRO A 379 20.07 0.62 11.33
C PRO A 379 20.54 -0.62 12.10
N ALA A 380 21.30 -0.44 13.18
CA ALA A 380 21.79 -1.54 14.00
C ALA A 380 20.69 -2.32 14.74
N GLU A 381 19.48 -1.75 14.84
CA GLU A 381 18.32 -2.34 15.51
C GLU A 381 17.27 -2.86 14.51
N LEU A 382 17.63 -3.00 13.25
CA LEU A 382 16.75 -3.59 12.23
C LEU A 382 16.80 -5.11 12.29
N SER A 383 15.64 -5.75 12.26
CA SER A 383 15.55 -7.19 12.02
C SER A 383 15.73 -7.51 10.53
N ASP A 384 15.98 -8.78 10.20
CA ASP A 384 16.06 -9.22 8.81
C ASP A 384 14.77 -8.94 8.04
N ASP A 385 13.61 -9.05 8.69
CA ASP A 385 12.30 -8.72 8.11
C ASP A 385 12.16 -7.23 7.79
N ASP A 386 12.78 -6.34 8.57
CA ASP A 386 12.71 -4.89 8.37
C ASP A 386 13.65 -4.39 7.26
N GLN A 387 14.63 -5.18 6.84
CA GLN A 387 15.65 -4.77 5.86
C GLN A 387 15.05 -4.36 4.52
N ARG A 388 13.98 -5.05 4.12
CA ARG A 388 13.25 -4.71 2.88
C ARG A 388 12.60 -3.33 2.97
N ASP A 389 11.87 -3.06 4.03
CA ASP A 389 11.16 -1.79 4.22
C ASP A 389 12.15 -0.63 4.39
N TYR A 390 13.30 -0.89 5.03
CA TYR A 390 14.39 0.07 5.14
C TYR A 390 14.97 0.45 3.77
N ASN A 391 15.29 -0.53 2.94
CA ASN A 391 15.81 -0.28 1.59
C ASN A 391 14.78 0.45 0.72
N ASP A 392 13.51 0.08 0.81
CA ASP A 392 12.43 0.76 0.08
C ASP A 392 12.28 2.23 0.53
N ALA A 393 12.31 2.50 1.82
CA ALA A 393 12.25 3.86 2.36
C ALA A 393 13.45 4.71 1.93
N ALA A 394 14.66 4.13 1.96
CA ALA A 394 15.88 4.78 1.50
C ALA A 394 15.79 5.18 0.02
N MET A 395 15.35 4.27 -0.85
CA MET A 395 15.23 4.55 -2.29
C MET A 395 14.15 5.60 -2.58
N ARG A 396 12.99 5.55 -1.90
CA ARG A 396 11.92 6.56 -2.07
C ARG A 396 12.39 7.94 -1.63
N GLY A 397 12.99 8.04 -0.44
CA GLY A 397 13.55 9.30 0.07
C GLY A 397 14.60 9.86 -0.88
N ASN A 398 15.51 9.01 -1.36
CA ASN A 398 16.56 9.43 -2.28
C ASN A 398 16.01 9.86 -3.65
N ALA A 399 14.98 9.18 -4.17
CA ALA A 399 14.36 9.56 -5.43
C ALA A 399 13.85 11.01 -5.42
N MET A 400 13.32 11.48 -4.28
CA MET A 400 12.76 12.83 -4.11
C MET A 400 13.68 13.84 -3.36
N ARG A 401 14.91 13.46 -3.01
CA ARG A 401 15.80 14.31 -2.19
C ARG A 401 16.04 15.71 -2.74
N TRP A 402 16.07 15.87 -4.05
CA TRP A 402 16.29 17.16 -4.69
C TRP A 402 15.15 18.16 -4.46
N ALA A 403 13.94 17.66 -4.20
CA ALA A 403 12.81 18.51 -3.84
C ALA A 403 12.95 19.13 -2.44
N ALA A 404 13.80 18.59 -1.55
CA ALA A 404 14.06 19.15 -0.22
C ALA A 404 14.85 20.47 -0.28
N LEU A 405 15.59 20.69 -1.36
CA LEU A 405 16.28 21.94 -1.60
C LEU A 405 15.30 23.03 -2.06
N PRO A 406 15.62 24.30 -1.86
CA PRO A 406 14.86 25.38 -2.47
C PRO A 406 14.70 25.13 -3.97
N ALA A 407 13.52 25.38 -4.49
CA ALA A 407 13.27 25.25 -5.93
C ALA A 407 14.28 26.13 -6.66
N GLY A 408 15.12 25.51 -7.49
CA GLY A 408 16.03 26.24 -8.35
C GLY A 408 15.23 27.11 -9.34
N PRO A 409 15.79 28.21 -9.83
CA PRO A 409 15.13 29.02 -10.84
C PRO A 409 14.80 28.16 -12.07
N SER A 410 13.68 28.47 -12.73
CA SER A 410 13.28 27.80 -13.98
C SER A 410 14.31 27.96 -15.09
N THR A 411 15.14 29.03 -15.00
CA THR A 411 16.24 29.29 -15.90
C THR A 411 17.54 29.44 -15.11
N GLN A 412 18.57 28.67 -15.48
CA GLN A 412 19.87 28.65 -14.83
C GLN A 412 20.98 28.87 -15.86
N THR A 413 22.03 29.62 -15.45
CA THR A 413 23.26 29.71 -16.21
C THR A 413 24.23 28.61 -15.75
N LEU A 414 24.66 27.78 -16.67
CA LEU A 414 25.59 26.66 -16.45
C LEU A 414 26.77 26.81 -17.41
N GLY A 415 27.88 27.37 -16.93
CA GLY A 415 29.03 27.72 -17.80
C GLY A 415 28.62 28.68 -18.92
N GLY A 416 28.82 28.27 -20.18
CA GLY A 416 28.45 29.05 -21.37
C GLY A 416 27.00 28.85 -21.85
N PHE A 417 26.14 28.22 -21.05
CA PHE A 417 24.80 27.82 -21.47
C PHE A 417 23.71 28.30 -20.50
N THR A 418 22.54 28.55 -21.08
CA THR A 418 21.30 28.79 -20.34
C THR A 418 20.44 27.54 -20.43
N LEU A 419 20.16 26.93 -19.28
CA LEU A 419 19.22 25.81 -19.11
C LEU A 419 17.89 26.35 -18.60
N THR A 420 16.81 26.10 -19.34
CA THR A 420 15.45 26.52 -18.96
C THR A 420 14.56 25.30 -18.87
N VAL A 421 13.77 25.22 -17.78
CA VAL A 421 12.79 24.16 -17.55
C VAL A 421 11.43 24.80 -17.33
N LEU A 422 10.50 24.56 -18.24
CA LEU A 422 9.16 25.16 -18.26
C LEU A 422 8.09 24.08 -18.40
N PRO A 423 6.87 24.32 -17.92
CA PRO A 423 5.72 23.47 -18.23
C PRO A 423 5.48 23.42 -19.77
N GLY A 424 5.12 22.25 -20.26
CA GLY A 424 4.59 22.04 -21.61
C GLY A 424 3.08 21.87 -21.59
N GLN A 425 2.60 20.74 -22.12
CA GLN A 425 1.19 20.34 -21.95
C GLN A 425 0.89 20.05 -20.48
N PRO A 426 -0.39 20.00 -20.05
CA PRO A 426 -0.74 19.66 -18.67
C PRO A 426 -0.04 18.39 -18.17
N GLY A 427 0.85 18.54 -17.18
CA GLY A 427 1.68 17.45 -16.64
C GLY A 427 2.98 17.15 -17.39
N GLU A 428 3.25 17.83 -18.52
CA GLU A 428 4.52 17.75 -19.24
C GLU A 428 5.51 18.81 -18.74
N THR A 429 6.78 18.49 -18.76
CA THR A 429 7.89 19.39 -18.44
C THR A 429 8.85 19.44 -19.64
N CYS A 430 9.14 20.64 -20.13
CA CYS A 430 10.06 20.88 -21.24
C CYS A 430 11.37 21.47 -20.74
N LEU A 431 12.48 20.83 -21.09
CA LEU A 431 13.84 21.30 -20.86
C LEU A 431 14.40 21.90 -22.15
N THR A 432 14.99 23.07 -22.08
CA THR A 432 15.60 23.76 -23.20
C THR A 432 17.03 24.18 -22.83
N LEU A 433 17.98 23.94 -23.73
CA LEU A 433 19.38 24.36 -23.62
C LEU A 433 19.70 25.37 -24.73
N ALA A 434 20.20 26.51 -24.37
CA ALA A 434 20.64 27.58 -25.30
C ALA A 434 22.03 28.10 -24.96
N MET A 435 22.68 28.80 -25.89
CA MET A 435 23.91 29.56 -25.56
C MET A 435 23.57 30.77 -24.71
N ASN A 436 24.44 31.13 -23.79
CA ASN A 436 24.32 32.40 -23.06
C ASN A 436 24.32 33.57 -24.02
N GLY A 437 23.39 34.51 -23.85
CA GLY A 437 23.26 35.68 -24.70
C GLY A 437 22.74 35.40 -26.13
N ALA A 438 22.18 34.24 -26.36
CA ALA A 438 21.46 33.95 -27.62
C ALA A 438 20.38 35.00 -27.86
N LYS A 439 20.25 35.50 -29.10
CA LYS A 439 19.19 36.43 -29.48
C LYS A 439 17.82 35.81 -29.28
N GLU A 440 16.85 36.60 -28.88
CA GLU A 440 15.47 36.19 -28.79
C GLU A 440 14.99 35.59 -30.13
N GLY A 441 14.34 34.44 -30.10
CA GLY A 441 13.91 33.70 -31.29
C GLY A 441 14.97 32.78 -31.91
N SER A 442 16.20 32.75 -31.42
CA SER A 442 17.20 31.77 -31.87
C SER A 442 16.78 30.37 -31.52
N PRO A 443 16.96 29.37 -32.42
CA PRO A 443 16.64 27.98 -32.09
C PRO A 443 17.54 27.49 -30.94
N PRO A 444 16.96 26.74 -29.97
CA PRO A 444 17.75 26.19 -28.89
C PRO A 444 18.69 25.09 -29.39
N LEU A 445 19.78 24.88 -28.67
CA LEU A 445 20.73 23.79 -28.94
C LEU A 445 20.09 22.40 -28.70
N LEU A 446 19.16 22.34 -27.75
CA LEU A 446 18.39 21.17 -27.40
C LEU A 446 17.04 21.59 -26.82
N ARG A 447 15.97 20.90 -27.22
CA ARG A 447 14.67 20.93 -26.54
C ARG A 447 14.20 19.49 -26.34
N HIS A 448 13.80 19.18 -25.12
CA HIS A 448 13.26 17.88 -24.75
C HIS A 448 12.09 18.05 -23.79
N CYS A 449 10.93 17.44 -24.11
CA CYS A 449 9.74 17.47 -23.29
C CYS A 449 9.38 16.04 -22.86
N ALA A 450 8.99 15.87 -21.59
CA ALA A 450 8.65 14.58 -21.02
C ALA A 450 7.61 14.69 -19.90
N TRP A 451 6.92 13.60 -19.63
CA TRP A 451 5.93 13.47 -18.56
C TRP A 451 6.63 13.11 -17.24
N GLY A 452 7.34 14.05 -16.64
CA GLY A 452 8.12 13.85 -15.42
C GLY A 452 8.52 15.18 -14.77
N LEU A 453 9.04 15.09 -13.55
CA LEU A 453 9.63 16.23 -12.87
C LEU A 453 11.09 16.37 -13.30
N VAL A 454 11.55 17.57 -13.59
CA VAL A 454 12.97 17.89 -13.80
C VAL A 454 13.47 18.71 -12.63
N MET A 455 14.46 18.19 -11.91
CA MET A 455 14.98 18.79 -10.69
C MET A 455 16.12 19.77 -11.04
N THR A 456 15.79 21.02 -11.33
CA THR A 456 16.76 22.05 -11.76
C THR A 456 17.92 22.23 -10.78
N ALA A 457 17.68 22.12 -9.47
CA ALA A 457 18.72 22.22 -8.44
C ALA A 457 19.81 21.12 -8.56
N SER A 458 19.54 20.03 -9.28
CA SER A 458 20.49 18.93 -9.50
C SER A 458 21.42 19.15 -10.70
N ALA A 459 21.20 20.19 -11.51
CA ALA A 459 21.94 20.37 -12.76
C ALA A 459 23.45 20.61 -12.50
N ARG A 460 24.29 19.83 -13.15
CA ARG A 460 25.76 19.91 -13.04
C ARG A 460 26.39 19.83 -14.42
N ILE A 461 27.16 20.86 -14.78
CA ILE A 461 27.95 20.86 -16.01
C ILE A 461 29.38 20.39 -15.72
N ASN A 462 30.00 19.68 -16.66
CA ASN A 462 31.42 19.37 -16.54
C ASN A 462 32.31 20.58 -16.89
N ARG A 463 33.58 20.49 -16.51
CA ARG A 463 34.56 21.58 -16.71
C ARG A 463 34.76 21.92 -18.19
N GLU A 464 34.68 20.93 -19.05
CA GLU A 464 34.88 21.03 -20.50
C GLU A 464 33.68 21.65 -21.23
N GLY A 465 32.54 21.80 -20.56
CA GLY A 465 31.33 22.39 -21.12
C GLY A 465 30.65 21.54 -22.22
N ASN A 466 30.93 20.24 -22.24
CA ASN A 466 30.39 19.33 -23.26
C ASN A 466 29.35 18.35 -22.72
N ALA A 467 29.08 18.33 -21.41
CA ALA A 467 28.07 17.50 -20.80
C ALA A 467 27.40 18.15 -19.56
N ILE A 468 26.10 17.94 -19.41
CA ILE A 468 25.28 18.38 -18.27
C ILE A 468 24.50 17.17 -17.77
N ALA A 469 24.59 16.93 -16.46
CA ALA A 469 23.81 15.92 -15.75
C ALA A 469 22.66 16.60 -14.99
N ILE A 470 21.44 16.04 -15.03
CA ILE A 470 20.27 16.56 -14.32
C ILE A 470 19.35 15.42 -13.93
N ALA A 471 18.77 15.47 -12.73
CA ALA A 471 17.83 14.47 -12.24
C ALA A 471 16.43 14.69 -12.82
N SER A 472 15.78 13.61 -13.24
CA SER A 472 14.36 13.57 -13.62
C SER A 472 13.60 12.50 -12.83
N VAL A 473 12.37 12.80 -12.42
CA VAL A 473 11.50 11.88 -11.67
C VAL A 473 10.21 11.65 -12.47
N PRO A 474 10.18 10.64 -13.35
CA PRO A 474 9.00 10.35 -14.16
C PRO A 474 7.88 9.67 -13.37
N ALA A 475 8.19 8.95 -12.29
CA ALA A 475 7.22 8.23 -11.46
C ALA A 475 7.59 8.29 -9.97
N ASP A 476 6.59 8.06 -9.10
CA ASP A 476 6.81 7.99 -7.64
C ASP A 476 7.83 6.90 -7.28
N GLY A 477 8.90 7.32 -6.59
CA GLY A 477 9.99 6.41 -6.20
C GLY A 477 10.94 6.00 -7.33
N TRP A 478 10.83 6.61 -8.52
CA TRP A 478 11.71 6.33 -9.65
C TRP A 478 12.38 7.61 -10.14
N ARG A 479 13.72 7.68 -10.05
CA ARG A 479 14.51 8.82 -10.53
C ARG A 479 15.54 8.38 -11.55
N GLU A 480 15.55 9.04 -12.69
CA GLU A 480 16.51 8.88 -13.78
C GLU A 480 17.57 9.97 -13.71
N LEU A 481 18.74 9.69 -14.25
CA LEU A 481 19.75 10.70 -14.56
C LEU A 481 19.66 11.02 -16.06
N TRP A 482 19.26 12.24 -16.39
CA TRP A 482 19.32 12.75 -17.74
C TRP A 482 20.70 13.34 -18.01
N LEU A 483 21.31 12.89 -19.10
CA LEU A 483 22.60 13.33 -19.56
C LEU A 483 22.44 14.07 -20.88
N LEU A 484 22.65 15.40 -20.84
CA LEU A 484 22.75 16.24 -22.02
C LEU A 484 24.21 16.26 -22.44
N ARG A 485 24.55 15.87 -23.64
CA ARG A 485 25.92 15.80 -24.13
C ARG A 485 26.05 16.34 -25.55
N ARG A 486 27.18 16.99 -25.80
CA ARG A 486 27.54 17.47 -27.13
C ARG A 486 28.12 16.32 -27.96
N THR A 487 27.49 16.03 -29.08
CA THR A 487 27.92 15.01 -30.07
C THR A 487 28.34 15.69 -31.37
N ALA A 488 28.84 14.92 -32.33
CA ALA A 488 29.14 15.43 -33.65
C ALA A 488 27.91 16.01 -34.37
N GLN A 489 26.70 15.56 -34.02
CA GLN A 489 25.42 16.01 -34.57
C GLN A 489 24.73 17.10 -33.72
N GLY A 490 25.40 17.67 -32.75
CA GLY A 490 24.86 18.66 -31.81
C GLY A 490 24.57 18.09 -30.43
N TRP A 491 23.80 18.83 -29.64
CA TRP A 491 23.42 18.40 -28.30
C TRP A 491 22.33 17.32 -28.33
N ARG A 492 22.51 16.27 -27.52
CA ARG A 492 21.53 15.18 -27.34
C ARG A 492 21.29 14.92 -25.87
N MET A 493 20.05 14.56 -25.54
CA MET A 493 19.67 14.06 -24.22
C MET A 493 19.55 12.52 -24.27
N THR A 494 20.04 11.87 -23.23
CA THR A 494 19.87 10.43 -22.99
C THR A 494 19.49 10.23 -21.54
N ALA A 495 18.41 9.48 -21.29
CA ALA A 495 18.02 9.06 -19.95
C ALA A 495 18.83 7.84 -19.54
N LEU A 496 19.39 7.89 -18.34
CA LEU A 496 20.06 6.77 -17.66
C LEU A 496 19.15 6.31 -16.52
N PRO A 497 18.33 5.26 -16.70
CA PRO A 497 17.43 4.76 -15.65
C PRO A 497 18.22 3.99 -14.57
N PRO A 498 17.61 3.76 -13.38
CA PRO A 498 18.20 2.91 -12.35
C PRO A 498 18.53 1.49 -12.82
N VAL A 499 17.67 0.92 -13.66
CA VAL A 499 17.83 -0.37 -14.32
C VAL A 499 17.07 -0.36 -15.64
N ALA A 500 17.48 -1.19 -16.60
CA ALA A 500 16.79 -1.37 -17.88
C ALA A 500 15.52 -2.22 -17.71
N ALA A 501 14.51 -1.66 -17.07
CA ALA A 501 13.21 -2.27 -16.81
C ALA A 501 12.13 -1.18 -16.75
N GLN A 502 10.88 -1.59 -16.63
CA GLN A 502 9.78 -0.64 -16.38
C GLN A 502 9.99 0.10 -15.06
N PRO A 503 9.54 1.37 -14.96
CA PRO A 503 9.63 2.12 -13.72
C PRO A 503 9.03 1.36 -12.53
N GLY A 504 9.78 1.32 -11.44
CA GLY A 504 9.42 0.65 -10.20
C GLY A 504 9.91 1.43 -9.00
N LEU A 505 10.87 0.88 -8.28
CA LEU A 505 11.53 1.56 -7.17
C LEU A 505 13.03 1.63 -7.42
N GLY A 506 13.58 2.85 -7.44
CA GLY A 506 15.01 3.05 -7.65
C GLY A 506 15.40 4.45 -8.07
N TYR A 507 16.70 4.69 -8.10
CA TYR A 507 17.27 5.94 -8.60
C TYR A 507 18.61 5.71 -9.32
N ALA A 508 18.85 6.53 -10.34
CA ALA A 508 20.17 6.78 -10.90
C ALA A 508 20.59 8.21 -10.54
N GLU A 509 21.83 8.39 -10.13
CA GLU A 509 22.32 9.63 -9.62
C GLU A 509 23.70 9.98 -10.15
N PHE A 510 23.86 11.24 -10.50
CA PHE A 510 25.17 11.81 -10.79
C PHE A 510 26.03 11.82 -9.52
N ALA A 511 27.17 11.16 -9.57
CA ALA A 511 28.11 11.07 -8.46
C ALA A 511 29.40 11.90 -8.66
N GLY A 512 29.69 12.37 -9.89
CA GLY A 512 30.85 13.21 -10.17
C GLY A 512 31.28 13.17 -11.63
N TRP A 513 32.08 14.16 -12.02
CA TRP A 513 32.75 14.20 -13.31
C TRP A 513 34.19 13.71 -13.17
N VAL A 514 34.63 12.84 -14.07
CA VAL A 514 36.04 12.47 -14.19
C VAL A 514 36.73 13.55 -15.06
N PRO A 515 37.86 14.12 -14.62
CA PRO A 515 38.58 15.13 -15.42
C PRO A 515 38.94 14.63 -16.82
N GLY A 516 38.88 15.54 -17.79
CA GLY A 516 39.14 15.24 -19.20
C GLY A 516 37.88 15.09 -20.06
N GLY A 517 36.69 15.28 -19.46
CA GLY A 517 35.41 15.40 -20.17
C GLY A 517 34.94 14.16 -20.93
N LYS A 518 35.46 12.98 -20.60
CA LYS A 518 35.16 11.72 -21.28
C LYS A 518 34.36 10.73 -20.46
N GLU A 519 34.25 10.95 -19.15
CA GLU A 519 33.63 9.98 -18.24
C GLU A 519 32.89 10.67 -17.10
N LEU A 520 31.82 10.00 -16.62
CA LEU A 520 31.07 10.40 -15.43
C LEU A 520 30.96 9.22 -14.45
N LEU A 521 30.73 9.56 -13.19
CA LEU A 521 30.42 8.63 -12.13
C LEU A 521 28.91 8.61 -11.90
N VAL A 522 28.33 7.42 -11.89
CA VAL A 522 26.90 7.19 -11.66
C VAL A 522 26.73 6.23 -10.49
N ALA A 523 25.86 6.56 -9.55
CA ALA A 523 25.38 5.65 -8.53
C ALA A 523 23.95 5.20 -8.86
N ARG A 524 23.68 3.91 -8.77
CA ARG A 524 22.34 3.35 -9.02
C ARG A 524 21.93 2.44 -7.88
N GLU A 525 20.67 2.55 -7.48
CA GLU A 525 20.00 1.58 -6.63
C GLU A 525 18.61 1.29 -7.20
N SER A 526 18.20 0.03 -7.18
CA SER A 526 16.90 -0.36 -7.69
C SER A 526 16.39 -1.63 -7.02
N ARG A 527 15.06 -1.76 -6.98
CA ARG A 527 14.38 -3.02 -6.71
C ARG A 527 13.64 -3.42 -7.99
N ALA A 528 14.14 -4.46 -8.65
CA ALA A 528 13.52 -5.04 -9.84
C ALA A 528 13.29 -6.53 -9.61
N GLU A 529 12.13 -7.04 -9.97
CA GLU A 529 11.75 -8.46 -9.79
C GLU A 529 11.98 -8.97 -8.35
N GLY A 530 11.70 -8.11 -7.36
CA GLY A 530 11.88 -8.44 -5.93
C GLY A 530 13.34 -8.45 -5.44
N ARG A 531 14.33 -8.17 -6.30
CA ARG A 531 15.75 -8.14 -5.96
C ARG A 531 16.26 -6.73 -5.84
N TYR A 532 17.09 -6.47 -4.83
CA TYR A 532 17.79 -5.21 -4.66
C TYR A 532 19.13 -5.26 -5.39
N LYS A 533 19.41 -4.22 -6.17
CA LYS A 533 20.67 -4.06 -6.87
C LYS A 533 21.23 -2.66 -6.61
N ARG A 534 22.49 -2.63 -6.21
CA ARG A 534 23.27 -1.40 -6.07
C ARG A 534 24.48 -1.48 -6.99
N SER A 535 24.79 -0.40 -7.69
CA SER A 535 26.00 -0.29 -8.49
C SER A 535 26.56 1.13 -8.47
N TYR A 536 27.87 1.19 -8.47
CA TYR A 536 28.67 2.38 -8.69
C TYR A 536 29.40 2.19 -10.00
N GLU A 537 29.26 3.14 -10.92
CA GLU A 537 29.67 2.96 -12.30
C GLU A 537 30.52 4.15 -12.78
N GLN A 538 31.57 3.83 -13.53
CA GLN A 538 32.33 4.77 -14.35
C GLN A 538 31.86 4.58 -15.79
N VAL A 539 31.15 5.58 -16.31
CA VAL A 539 30.46 5.53 -17.60
C VAL A 539 31.18 6.43 -18.62
N ASP A 540 31.41 5.91 -19.79
CA ASP A 540 31.95 6.66 -20.92
C ASP A 540 30.91 7.63 -21.47
N LEU A 541 31.28 8.88 -21.72
CA LEU A 541 30.37 9.91 -22.22
C LEU A 541 30.02 9.78 -23.71
N ASP A 542 30.86 9.16 -24.51
CA ASP A 542 30.62 9.01 -25.95
C ASP A 542 29.74 7.81 -26.26
N THR A 543 30.07 6.65 -25.66
CA THR A 543 29.37 5.38 -25.91
C THR A 543 28.21 5.13 -24.93
N LEU A 544 28.24 5.75 -23.75
CA LEU A 544 27.37 5.50 -22.59
C LEU A 544 27.53 4.08 -22.01
N GLU A 545 28.61 3.40 -22.34
CA GLU A 545 28.94 2.10 -21.79
C GLU A 545 29.60 2.24 -20.41
N THR A 546 29.27 1.29 -19.54
CA THR A 546 29.92 1.18 -18.23
C THR A 546 31.31 0.56 -18.37
N LYS A 547 32.34 1.36 -18.22
CA LYS A 547 33.74 0.91 -18.28
C LYS A 547 34.17 0.12 -17.05
N ARG A 548 33.69 0.54 -15.88
CA ARG A 548 33.96 -0.11 -14.59
C ARG A 548 32.73 -0.06 -13.70
N GLN A 549 32.51 -1.11 -12.95
CA GLN A 549 31.40 -1.22 -12.01
C GLN A 549 31.83 -1.92 -10.73
N ALA A 550 31.29 -1.49 -9.59
CA ALA A 550 31.42 -2.17 -8.30
C ALA A 550 30.15 -2.04 -7.47
N GLY A 551 29.96 -2.94 -6.52
CA GLY A 551 28.87 -2.88 -5.54
C GLY A 551 29.12 -1.88 -4.41
N ASP A 552 30.37 -1.42 -4.26
CA ASP A 552 30.80 -0.42 -3.27
C ASP A 552 31.64 0.66 -3.95
N ALA A 553 31.34 1.92 -3.68
CA ALA A 553 32.05 3.09 -4.20
C ALA A 553 33.56 3.07 -3.82
N ALA A 554 33.89 2.55 -2.64
CA ALA A 554 35.27 2.45 -2.17
C ALA A 554 36.14 1.52 -3.03
N MET A 555 35.54 0.59 -3.77
CA MET A 555 36.26 -0.33 -4.67
C MET A 555 36.67 0.32 -6.01
N LEU A 556 36.15 1.51 -6.31
CA LEU A 556 36.46 2.25 -7.54
C LEU A 556 37.31 3.48 -7.24
N GLY A 557 38.59 3.46 -7.63
CA GLY A 557 39.52 4.57 -7.42
C GLY A 557 39.06 5.90 -8.04
N ALA A 558 38.21 5.86 -9.07
CA ALA A 558 37.61 7.06 -9.65
C ALA A 558 36.60 7.71 -8.67
N PHE A 559 35.78 6.94 -7.97
CA PHE A 559 34.89 7.47 -6.93
C PHE A 559 35.67 8.07 -5.76
N GLN A 560 36.70 7.42 -5.30
CA GLN A 560 37.55 7.96 -4.21
C GLN A 560 38.13 9.33 -4.54
N ARG A 561 38.48 9.57 -5.81
CA ARG A 561 39.16 10.78 -6.27
C ARG A 561 38.24 11.87 -6.79
N TRP A 562 37.14 11.50 -7.47
CA TRP A 562 36.36 12.42 -8.31
C TRP A 562 34.88 12.49 -7.95
N GLN A 563 34.44 11.81 -6.87
CA GLN A 563 33.07 12.00 -6.39
C GLN A 563 32.81 13.45 -5.99
N ALA A 564 31.64 13.94 -6.37
CA ALA A 564 31.21 15.30 -6.02
C ALA A 564 30.95 15.40 -4.50
N ALA A 565 31.32 16.53 -3.90
CA ALA A 565 31.18 16.74 -2.46
C ALA A 565 29.71 16.71 -2.00
N ASP A 566 28.81 17.27 -2.80
CA ASP A 566 27.37 17.26 -2.55
C ASP A 566 26.76 15.85 -2.65
N TRP A 567 27.28 15.00 -3.52
CA TRP A 567 26.87 13.60 -3.57
C TRP A 567 27.33 12.83 -2.32
N LYS A 568 28.58 13.01 -1.92
CA LYS A 568 29.14 12.33 -0.74
C LYS A 568 28.39 12.65 0.55
N GLY A 569 27.98 13.91 0.71
CA GLY A 569 27.26 14.38 1.91
C GLY A 569 25.78 14.03 1.97
N ALA A 570 25.16 13.75 0.82
CA ALA A 570 23.71 13.65 0.68
C ALA A 570 23.19 12.26 0.29
N SER A 571 24.06 11.26 0.12
CA SER A 571 23.66 9.89 -0.21
C SER A 571 22.95 9.23 0.98
N LEU A 572 21.65 8.93 0.82
CA LEU A 572 20.82 8.19 1.77
C LEU A 572 20.91 6.67 1.57
N SER A 573 21.76 6.21 0.65
CA SER A 573 21.79 4.81 0.28
C SER A 573 21.94 3.92 1.52
N ALA A 574 21.17 2.85 1.57
CA ALA A 574 21.26 1.82 2.59
C ALA A 574 22.67 1.20 2.58
N ARG A 575 23.51 1.55 3.50
CA ARG A 575 24.92 1.15 3.60
C ARG A 575 25.14 0.12 4.68
#